data_69b564b91502f3a73bf9bfb6211fd1d4
#
_entry.id   69b564b91502f3a73bf9bfb6211fd1d4
#
_cell.length_a   1.000
_cell.length_b   1.000
_cell.length_c   1.000
_cell.angle_alpha   90.00
_cell.angle_beta   90.00
_cell.angle_gamma   90.00
#
_symmetry.space_group_name_H-M   'P 1'
#
loop_
_entity.id
_entity.type
_entity.pdbx_description
1 polymer ?
#
loop_
_entity_poly.entity_id
_entity_poly.type
_entity_poly.pdbx_seq_one_letter_code
_entity_poly.pdbx_strand_id
1 'polypeptide(L)'
;GMALGLFNLDTHVYHMHWFVPTVVSAFNKFVGDTDEEIEALRYHCEQELGIGFAVNLAFTDGGEGAKELATLVAETVVNKPSKPLQFTYADTDSIESKVEAVAIGTYGAGSVTFSAAAKKAIKRISELGISHFPICIAKTQYSFSTDAKAYGPTEGYAFEVRDIVIN
;
A
#
# COMPACT_ATOMS: atom_id res chain seq x y z
N GLY A 1 15.67 13.57 -6.97
CA GLY A 1 14.60 13.56 -6.07
C GLY A 1 13.26 13.09 -6.59
N MET A 2 12.46 13.95 -7.19
CA MET A 2 11.04 13.71 -7.50
C MET A 2 10.80 12.48 -8.38
N ALA A 3 11.56 12.29 -9.46
CA ALA A 3 11.39 11.14 -10.37
C ALA A 3 11.49 9.76 -9.68
N LEU A 4 12.35 9.61 -8.66
CA LEU A 4 12.42 8.38 -7.88
C LEU A 4 11.22 8.20 -6.92
N GLY A 5 10.62 9.31 -6.48
CA GLY A 5 9.42 9.27 -5.64
C GLY A 5 8.17 8.84 -6.42
N LEU A 6 8.08 9.16 -7.70
CA LEU A 6 6.96 8.75 -8.55
C LEU A 6 6.81 7.23 -8.65
N PHE A 7 7.91 6.48 -8.72
CA PHE A 7 7.84 5.01 -8.73
C PHE A 7 7.16 4.43 -7.50
N ASN A 8 7.37 5.04 -6.32
CA ASN A 8 6.68 4.60 -5.11
C ASN A 8 5.19 4.93 -5.18
N LEU A 9 4.84 6.13 -5.65
CA LEU A 9 3.44 6.53 -5.84
C LEU A 9 2.74 5.60 -6.82
N ASP A 10 3.33 5.34 -7.98
CA ASP A 10 2.79 4.47 -9.02
C ASP A 10 2.53 3.06 -8.46
N THR A 11 3.49 2.52 -7.71
CA THR A 11 3.38 1.20 -7.08
C THR A 11 2.22 1.18 -6.08
N HIS A 12 2.08 2.20 -5.23
CA HIS A 12 0.97 2.28 -4.28
C HIS A 12 -0.39 2.43 -4.98
N VAL A 13 -0.49 3.26 -6.01
CA VAL A 13 -1.72 3.42 -6.80
C VAL A 13 -2.10 2.10 -7.48
N TYR A 14 -1.12 1.41 -8.08
CA TYR A 14 -1.32 0.09 -8.68
C TYR A 14 -1.86 -0.92 -7.66
N HIS A 15 -1.26 -1.01 -6.47
CA HIS A 15 -1.73 -1.89 -5.41
C HIS A 15 -3.15 -1.53 -4.95
N MET A 16 -3.46 -0.24 -4.81
CA MET A 16 -4.79 0.20 -4.40
C MET A 16 -5.86 -0.17 -5.43
N HIS A 17 -5.54 -0.14 -6.72
CA HIS A 17 -6.45 -0.56 -7.77
C HIS A 17 -6.86 -2.04 -7.69
N TRP A 18 -6.08 -2.88 -7.03
CA TRP A 18 -6.45 -4.28 -6.78
C TRP A 18 -7.57 -4.42 -5.74
N PHE A 19 -7.56 -3.54 -4.74
CA PHE A 19 -8.50 -3.60 -3.62
C PHE A 19 -9.69 -2.67 -3.80
N VAL A 20 -9.42 -1.47 -4.29
CA VAL A 20 -10.40 -0.38 -4.40
C VAL A 20 -10.25 0.29 -5.76
N PRO A 21 -11.24 0.21 -6.63
CA PRO A 21 -11.12 0.72 -8.00
C PRO A 21 -11.00 2.24 -8.07
N THR A 22 -11.35 3.00 -7.03
CA THR A 22 -11.28 4.46 -7.03
C THR A 22 -10.22 4.94 -6.04
N VAL A 23 -9.23 5.66 -6.55
CA VAL A 23 -8.10 6.19 -5.78
C VAL A 23 -8.06 7.71 -5.89
N VAL A 24 -7.73 8.38 -4.80
CA VAL A 24 -7.46 9.81 -4.71
C VAL A 24 -6.09 9.98 -4.05
N SER A 25 -5.24 10.84 -4.62
CA SER A 25 -3.95 11.21 -4.05
C SER A 25 -4.07 12.52 -3.28
N ALA A 26 -3.59 12.53 -2.04
CA ALA A 26 -3.50 13.73 -1.21
C ALA A 26 -2.02 14.12 -1.05
N PHE A 27 -1.66 15.31 -1.48
CA PHE A 27 -0.32 15.85 -1.31
C PHE A 27 -0.27 16.73 -0.05
N ASN A 28 0.41 16.27 0.98
CA ASN A 28 0.65 17.06 2.18
C ASN A 28 1.77 18.08 1.91
N LYS A 29 1.41 19.34 1.65
CA LYS A 29 2.38 20.39 1.34
C LYS A 29 3.15 20.82 2.57
N PHE A 30 4.47 20.88 2.46
CA PHE A 30 5.39 21.41 3.46
C PHE A 30 6.05 22.72 2.99
N VAL A 31 6.65 23.44 3.96
CA VAL A 31 7.44 24.65 3.69
C VAL A 31 8.68 24.26 2.88
N GLY A 32 8.75 24.59 1.65
CA GLY A 32 9.86 24.26 0.75
C GLY A 32 9.45 23.47 -0.47
N ASP A 33 8.23 22.92 -0.48
CA ASP A 33 7.66 22.33 -1.71
C ASP A 33 7.30 23.45 -2.68
N THR A 34 7.77 23.35 -3.92
CA THR A 34 7.54 24.34 -4.94
C THR A 34 6.22 24.10 -5.68
N ASP A 35 5.66 25.15 -6.24
CA ASP A 35 4.42 25.01 -7.02
C ASP A 35 4.65 24.21 -8.31
N GLU A 36 5.86 24.28 -8.89
CA GLU A 36 6.24 23.49 -10.07
C GLU A 36 6.27 21.98 -9.75
N GLU A 37 6.75 21.60 -8.58
CA GLU A 37 6.74 20.19 -8.14
C GLU A 37 5.32 19.70 -7.90
N ILE A 38 4.47 20.52 -7.31
CA ILE A 38 3.06 20.20 -7.07
C ILE A 38 2.31 20.03 -8.40
N GLU A 39 2.48 20.92 -9.37
CA GLU A 39 1.84 20.81 -10.67
C GLU A 39 2.35 19.61 -11.48
N ALA A 40 3.63 19.26 -11.37
CA ALA A 40 4.16 18.05 -11.99
C ALA A 40 3.52 16.78 -11.39
N LEU A 41 3.34 16.72 -10.06
CA LEU A 41 2.64 15.63 -9.38
C LEU A 41 1.16 15.57 -9.74
N ARG A 42 0.49 16.72 -9.80
CA ARG A 42 -0.91 16.82 -10.26
C ARG A 42 -1.06 16.25 -11.66
N TYR A 43 -0.22 16.69 -12.59
CA TYR A 43 -0.22 16.19 -13.96
C TYR A 43 -0.03 14.67 -14.00
N HIS A 44 0.95 14.15 -13.27
CA HIS A 44 1.22 12.72 -13.21
C HIS A 44 0.00 11.94 -12.67
N CYS A 45 -0.60 12.37 -11.56
CA CYS A 45 -1.78 11.73 -10.98
C CYS A 45 -2.99 11.77 -11.91
N GLU A 46 -3.30 12.96 -12.46
CA GLU A 46 -4.54 13.15 -13.20
C GLU A 46 -4.45 12.68 -14.65
N GLN A 47 -3.31 12.91 -15.33
CA GLN A 47 -3.17 12.62 -16.75
C GLN A 47 -2.54 11.25 -17.03
N GLU A 48 -1.60 10.82 -16.21
CA GLU A 48 -0.89 9.55 -16.44
C GLU A 48 -1.52 8.39 -15.66
N LEU A 49 -1.88 8.60 -14.37
CA LEU A 49 -2.49 7.58 -13.53
C LEU A 49 -4.02 7.59 -13.56
N GLY A 50 -4.65 8.67 -14.01
CA GLY A 50 -6.12 8.80 -14.09
C GLY A 50 -6.82 8.85 -12.73
N ILE A 51 -6.12 9.30 -11.67
CA ILE A 51 -6.64 9.43 -10.31
C ILE A 51 -6.83 10.89 -9.93
N GLY A 52 -7.73 11.18 -8.98
CA GLY A 52 -7.90 12.52 -8.42
C GLY A 52 -6.67 12.94 -7.60
N PHE A 53 -6.35 14.24 -7.65
CA PHE A 53 -5.25 14.83 -6.87
C PHE A 53 -5.74 16.07 -6.13
N ALA A 54 -5.36 16.22 -4.86
CA ALA A 54 -5.62 17.43 -4.10
C ALA A 54 -4.43 17.79 -3.20
N VAL A 55 -4.19 19.09 -3.04
CA VAL A 55 -3.23 19.63 -2.07
C VAL A 55 -3.89 19.68 -0.70
N ASN A 56 -3.21 19.18 0.30
CA ASN A 56 -3.64 19.19 1.69
C ASN A 56 -2.74 20.12 2.52
N LEU A 57 -3.31 21.21 3.00
CA LEU A 57 -2.68 22.21 3.88
C LEU A 57 -3.18 22.10 5.33
N ALA A 58 -3.81 21.00 5.72
CA ALA A 58 -4.40 20.85 7.04
C ALA A 58 -3.42 21.08 8.20
N PHE A 59 -2.14 20.84 7.99
CA PHE A 59 -1.11 21.05 9.01
C PHE A 59 -0.92 22.54 9.35
N THR A 60 -0.97 23.42 8.34
CA THR A 60 -0.79 24.88 8.52
C THR A 60 -2.11 25.60 8.75
N ASP A 61 -3.14 25.24 8.01
CA ASP A 61 -4.38 26.00 7.88
C ASP A 61 -5.60 25.29 8.49
N GLY A 62 -5.35 24.17 9.18
CA GLY A 62 -6.41 23.40 9.82
C GLY A 62 -7.46 22.91 8.83
N GLY A 63 -8.74 22.97 9.21
CA GLY A 63 -9.85 22.50 8.37
C GLY A 63 -10.00 23.27 7.05
N GLU A 64 -9.65 24.55 7.02
CA GLU A 64 -9.67 25.34 5.77
C GLU A 64 -8.68 24.77 4.75
N GLY A 65 -7.48 24.38 5.20
CA GLY A 65 -6.46 23.79 4.34
C GLY A 65 -6.81 22.39 3.81
N ALA A 66 -7.79 21.71 4.38
CA ALA A 66 -8.27 20.42 3.94
C ALA A 66 -9.46 20.48 2.96
N LYS A 67 -10.00 21.65 2.66
CA LYS A 67 -11.24 21.78 1.86
C LYS A 67 -11.12 21.20 0.45
N GLU A 68 -10.01 21.45 -0.25
CA GLU A 68 -9.79 20.91 -1.59
C GLU A 68 -9.87 19.38 -1.57
N LEU A 69 -9.14 18.73 -0.66
CA LEU A 69 -9.17 17.28 -0.48
C LEU A 69 -10.56 16.77 -0.10
N ALA A 70 -11.23 17.42 0.84
CA ALA A 70 -12.57 17.02 1.28
C ALA A 70 -13.60 17.09 0.14
N THR A 71 -13.54 18.15 -0.67
CA THR A 71 -14.40 18.32 -1.86
C THR A 71 -14.15 17.22 -2.88
N LEU A 72 -12.88 16.97 -3.21
CA LEU A 72 -12.49 15.91 -4.15
C LEU A 72 -12.98 14.53 -3.69
N VAL A 73 -12.82 14.21 -2.39
CA VAL A 73 -13.29 12.93 -1.84
C VAL A 73 -14.81 12.83 -1.90
N ALA A 74 -15.55 13.88 -1.50
CA ALA A 74 -17.00 13.90 -1.53
C ALA A 74 -17.55 13.71 -2.97
N GLU A 75 -17.00 14.43 -3.93
CA GLU A 75 -17.36 14.29 -5.34
C GLU A 75 -17.02 12.90 -5.89
N THR A 76 -15.88 12.35 -5.50
CA THR A 76 -15.44 11.02 -5.92
C THR A 76 -16.39 9.94 -5.41
N VAL A 77 -16.79 10.00 -4.14
CA VAL A 77 -17.75 9.04 -3.55
C VAL A 77 -19.09 9.05 -4.29
N VAL A 78 -19.55 10.22 -4.71
CA VAL A 78 -20.84 10.35 -5.44
C VAL A 78 -20.71 9.94 -6.90
N ASN A 79 -19.67 10.39 -7.60
CA ASN A 79 -19.57 10.28 -9.06
C ASN A 79 -18.82 9.04 -9.53
N LYS A 80 -17.90 8.51 -8.70
CA LYS A 80 -17.05 7.35 -9.00
C LYS A 80 -16.96 6.41 -7.80
N PRO A 81 -18.10 5.88 -7.28
CA PRO A 81 -18.07 5.02 -6.11
C PRO A 81 -17.20 3.78 -6.34
N SER A 82 -16.50 3.37 -5.31
CA SER A 82 -15.71 2.14 -5.34
C SER A 82 -16.60 0.92 -5.52
N LYS A 83 -16.10 -0.08 -6.25
CA LYS A 83 -16.70 -1.41 -6.30
C LYS A 83 -16.45 -2.15 -4.98
N PRO A 84 -17.16 -3.27 -4.71
CA PRO A 84 -16.86 -4.12 -3.57
C PRO A 84 -15.39 -4.52 -3.53
N LEU A 85 -14.83 -4.56 -2.31
CA LEU A 85 -13.42 -4.95 -2.11
C LEU A 85 -13.15 -6.34 -2.65
N GLN A 86 -12.02 -6.48 -3.33
CA GLN A 86 -11.44 -7.78 -3.68
C GLN A 86 -10.27 -8.04 -2.75
N PHE A 87 -10.31 -9.18 -2.07
CA PHE A 87 -9.20 -9.59 -1.20
C PHE A 87 -8.14 -10.33 -1.99
N THR A 88 -6.90 -10.23 -1.55
CA THR A 88 -5.74 -10.89 -2.19
C THR A 88 -5.76 -12.40 -1.99
N TYR A 89 -6.46 -12.89 -0.96
CA TYR A 89 -6.58 -14.30 -0.58
C TYR A 89 -7.95 -14.57 0.03
N ALA A 90 -8.34 -15.83 0.13
CA ALA A 90 -9.53 -16.25 0.86
C ALA A 90 -9.21 -16.55 2.34
N ASP A 91 -10.17 -16.34 3.24
CA ASP A 91 -10.01 -16.66 4.67
C ASP A 91 -9.72 -18.15 4.89
N THR A 92 -10.19 -19.01 3.99
CA THR A 92 -10.00 -20.46 4.00
C THR A 92 -8.62 -20.92 3.54
N ASP A 93 -7.82 -20.03 2.95
CA ASP A 93 -6.46 -20.35 2.50
C ASP A 93 -5.54 -20.63 3.70
N SER A 94 -4.49 -21.42 3.47
CA SER A 94 -3.45 -21.63 4.49
C SER A 94 -2.72 -20.33 4.81
N ILE A 95 -2.12 -20.24 5.99
CA ILE A 95 -1.32 -19.05 6.37
C ILE A 95 -0.20 -18.84 5.37
N GLU A 96 0.47 -19.89 4.93
CA GLU A 96 1.53 -19.82 3.93
C GLU A 96 1.00 -19.24 2.61
N SER A 97 -0.13 -19.75 2.11
CA SER A 97 -0.75 -19.25 0.86
C SER A 97 -1.19 -17.79 0.97
N LYS A 98 -1.72 -17.37 2.12
CA LYS A 98 -2.06 -15.96 2.38
C LYS A 98 -0.83 -15.07 2.32
N VAL A 99 0.26 -15.48 2.97
CA VAL A 99 1.54 -14.73 2.95
C VAL A 99 2.12 -14.67 1.54
N GLU A 100 2.11 -15.79 0.81
CA GLU A 100 2.59 -15.85 -0.59
C GLU A 100 1.76 -14.92 -1.50
N ALA A 101 0.44 -14.93 -1.37
CA ALA A 101 -0.44 -14.06 -2.15
C ALA A 101 -0.11 -12.58 -1.95
N VAL A 102 0.16 -12.15 -0.72
CA VAL A 102 0.54 -10.76 -0.43
C VAL A 102 1.98 -10.46 -0.84
N ALA A 103 2.94 -11.32 -0.50
CA ALA A 103 4.35 -11.07 -0.77
C ALA A 103 4.66 -11.05 -2.27
N ILE A 104 4.10 -12.00 -3.03
CA ILE A 104 4.32 -12.08 -4.48
C ILE A 104 3.42 -11.09 -5.20
N GLY A 105 2.12 -11.11 -4.94
CA GLY A 105 1.15 -10.30 -5.65
C GLY A 105 1.26 -8.80 -5.37
N THR A 106 1.49 -8.41 -4.10
CA THR A 106 1.52 -7.00 -3.72
C THR A 106 2.94 -6.43 -3.69
N TYR A 107 3.92 -7.20 -3.21
CA TYR A 107 5.27 -6.70 -3.03
C TYR A 107 6.27 -7.14 -4.10
N GLY A 108 5.85 -7.95 -5.08
CA GLY A 108 6.72 -8.35 -6.21
C GLY A 108 7.82 -9.33 -5.82
N ALA A 109 7.68 -10.06 -4.69
CA ALA A 109 8.64 -11.08 -4.31
C ALA A 109 8.69 -12.22 -5.36
N GLY A 110 9.87 -12.74 -5.65
CA GLY A 110 10.03 -13.89 -6.54
C GLY A 110 9.81 -15.22 -5.84
N SER A 111 9.99 -15.27 -4.51
CA SER A 111 9.77 -16.45 -3.69
C SER A 111 9.52 -16.07 -2.24
N VAL A 112 8.86 -16.97 -1.50
CA VAL A 112 8.64 -16.82 -0.06
C VAL A 112 9.26 -18.00 0.68
N THR A 113 9.96 -17.72 1.76
CA THR A 113 10.53 -18.73 2.64
C THR A 113 10.12 -18.48 4.08
N PHE A 114 10.03 -19.53 4.87
CA PHE A 114 9.62 -19.45 6.26
C PHE A 114 10.73 -20.01 7.16
N SER A 115 11.14 -19.23 8.13
CA SER A 115 12.10 -19.66 9.15
C SER A 115 11.56 -20.83 9.99
N ALA A 116 12.41 -21.46 10.78
CA ALA A 116 11.98 -22.49 11.72
C ALA A 116 11.00 -21.94 12.78
N ALA A 117 11.17 -20.68 13.21
CA ALA A 117 10.28 -20.01 14.15
C ALA A 117 8.89 -19.78 13.51
N ALA A 118 8.87 -19.25 12.28
CA ALA A 118 7.61 -19.02 11.54
C ALA A 118 6.85 -20.34 11.32
N LYS A 119 7.52 -21.41 10.90
CA LYS A 119 6.89 -22.74 10.74
C LYS A 119 6.30 -23.28 12.04
N LYS A 120 7.01 -23.11 13.16
CA LYS A 120 6.50 -23.50 14.49
C LYS A 120 5.26 -22.68 14.88
N ALA A 121 5.26 -21.38 14.60
CA ALA A 121 4.11 -20.51 14.85
C ALA A 121 2.89 -20.90 13.99
N ILE A 122 3.09 -21.17 12.70
CA ILE A 122 2.03 -21.65 11.79
C ILE A 122 1.39 -22.93 12.33
N LYS A 123 2.21 -23.91 12.71
CA LYS A 123 1.71 -25.16 13.31
C LYS A 123 0.84 -24.90 14.54
N ARG A 124 1.30 -24.04 15.45
CA ARG A 124 0.54 -23.68 16.67
C ARG A 124 -0.78 -23.00 16.33
N ILE A 125 -0.79 -22.08 15.37
CA ILE A 125 -2.01 -21.37 14.92
C ILE A 125 -3.02 -22.36 14.34
N SER A 126 -2.55 -23.33 13.57
CA SER A 126 -3.38 -24.38 13.00
C SER A 126 -3.98 -25.30 14.09
N GLU A 127 -3.18 -25.67 15.09
CA GLU A 127 -3.64 -26.47 16.26
C GLU A 127 -4.69 -25.72 17.09
N LEU A 128 -4.65 -24.37 17.12
CA LEU A 128 -5.64 -23.52 17.77
C LEU A 128 -6.93 -23.34 16.95
N GLY A 129 -6.95 -23.78 15.68
CA GLY A 129 -8.12 -23.66 14.79
C GLY A 129 -8.38 -22.24 14.28
N ILE A 130 -7.40 -21.35 14.34
CA ILE A 130 -7.52 -19.93 13.97
C ILE A 130 -6.79 -19.57 12.67
N SER A 131 -6.45 -20.54 11.84
CA SER A 131 -5.79 -20.31 10.53
C SER A 131 -6.64 -19.44 9.57
N HIS A 132 -7.94 -19.33 9.82
CA HIS A 132 -8.83 -18.50 9.05
C HIS A 132 -8.71 -16.99 9.33
N PHE A 133 -7.95 -16.59 10.35
CA PHE A 133 -7.73 -15.17 10.64
C PHE A 133 -6.97 -14.49 9.49
N PRO A 134 -7.24 -13.21 9.24
CA PRO A 134 -6.48 -12.43 8.27
C PRO A 134 -5.03 -12.28 8.73
N ILE A 135 -4.14 -12.04 7.77
CA ILE A 135 -2.74 -11.75 8.05
C ILE A 135 -2.44 -10.26 7.88
N CYS A 136 -1.47 -9.78 8.64
CA CYS A 136 -0.87 -8.46 8.45
C CYS A 136 0.65 -8.63 8.37
N ILE A 137 1.26 -8.10 7.31
CA ILE A 137 2.71 -8.17 7.11
C ILE A 137 3.35 -6.88 7.63
N ALA A 138 4.15 -7.00 8.70
CA ALA A 138 4.97 -5.91 9.20
C ALA A 138 6.32 -5.89 8.48
N LYS A 139 6.67 -4.74 7.91
CA LYS A 139 7.93 -4.51 7.21
C LYS A 139 8.41 -3.06 7.42
N THR A 140 9.53 -2.68 6.81
CA THR A 140 10.01 -1.30 6.85
C THR A 140 9.13 -0.37 5.98
N GLN A 141 8.89 0.85 6.44
CA GLN A 141 8.15 1.88 5.70
C GLN A 141 8.93 2.46 4.51
N TYR A 142 10.21 2.20 4.40
CA TYR A 142 11.08 2.79 3.35
C TYR A 142 11.32 1.86 2.16
N SER A 143 10.86 0.62 2.21
CA SER A 143 11.14 -0.37 1.18
C SER A 143 9.95 -1.30 0.94
N PHE A 144 9.82 -1.78 -0.29
CA PHE A 144 8.89 -2.85 -0.66
C PHE A 144 9.49 -4.24 -0.42
N SER A 145 10.79 -4.34 -0.16
CA SER A 145 11.49 -5.60 0.13
C SER A 145 11.74 -5.81 1.63
N THR A 146 12.34 -6.94 1.98
CA THR A 146 12.81 -7.23 3.33
C THR A 146 14.13 -6.54 3.68
N ASP A 147 14.82 -5.94 2.69
CA ASP A 147 16.00 -5.12 2.90
C ASP A 147 15.63 -3.66 3.12
N ALA A 148 15.84 -3.16 4.34
CA ALA A 148 15.54 -1.78 4.72
C ALA A 148 16.36 -0.73 3.95
N LYS A 149 17.44 -1.14 3.26
CA LYS A 149 18.31 -0.26 2.45
C LYS A 149 17.97 -0.27 0.97
N ALA A 150 17.14 -1.21 0.52
CA ALA A 150 16.66 -1.26 -0.86
C ALA A 150 15.45 -0.34 -1.01
N TYR A 151 15.69 0.93 -1.28
CA TYR A 151 14.64 1.92 -1.48
C TYR A 151 13.91 1.72 -2.81
N GLY A 152 12.58 1.94 -2.77
CA GLY A 152 11.72 1.86 -3.94
C GLY A 152 11.23 0.44 -4.26
N PRO A 153 10.47 0.29 -5.37
CA PRO A 153 9.98 -0.99 -5.82
C PRO A 153 11.13 -1.93 -6.18
N THR A 154 11.07 -3.15 -5.65
CA THR A 154 12.02 -4.23 -5.96
C THR A 154 11.23 -5.43 -6.41
N GLU A 155 11.73 -6.16 -7.39
CA GLU A 155 11.08 -7.34 -7.95
C GLU A 155 11.97 -8.59 -7.84
N GLY A 156 11.34 -9.75 -7.76
CA GLY A 156 12.02 -11.04 -7.87
C GLY A 156 12.89 -11.43 -6.67
N TYR A 157 12.88 -10.66 -5.59
CA TYR A 157 13.67 -10.96 -4.37
C TYR A 157 13.07 -12.10 -3.55
N ALA A 158 13.92 -12.73 -2.72
CA ALA A 158 13.46 -13.73 -1.76
C ALA A 158 12.85 -13.04 -0.53
N PHE A 159 11.57 -13.31 -0.25
CA PHE A 159 10.87 -12.82 0.93
C PHE A 159 10.97 -13.83 2.05
N GLU A 160 11.69 -13.51 3.13
CA GLU A 160 11.81 -14.39 4.30
C GLU A 160 10.86 -13.97 5.42
N VAL A 161 9.95 -14.86 5.79
CA VAL A 161 9.10 -14.72 6.98
C VAL A 161 9.89 -15.20 8.20
N ARG A 162 10.32 -14.28 9.04
CA ARG A 162 11.17 -14.59 10.21
C ARG A 162 10.37 -15.15 11.38
N ASP A 163 9.19 -14.60 11.63
CA ASP A 163 8.31 -15.00 12.72
C ASP A 163 6.86 -14.62 12.42
N ILE A 164 5.92 -15.23 13.13
CA ILE A 164 4.49 -14.94 13.08
C ILE A 164 3.97 -14.83 14.50
N VAL A 165 3.28 -13.73 14.79
CA VAL A 165 2.68 -13.46 16.09
C VAL A 165 1.16 -13.34 15.96
N ILE A 166 0.45 -13.72 17.01
CA ILE A 166 -1.00 -13.55 17.13
C ILE A 166 -1.23 -12.23 17.88
N ASN A 167 -1.95 -11.30 17.28
CA ASN A 167 -2.37 -10.03 17.89
C ASN A 167 -3.85 -10.07 18.20
#